data_f2a6c1f39a68cad0b84a336bdd4b6dab
#
_entry.id   f2a6c1f39a68cad0b84a336bdd4b6dab
#
_cell.length_a   1.000
_cell.length_b   1.000
_cell.length_c   1.000
_cell.angle_alpha   90.00
_cell.angle_beta   90.00
_cell.angle_gamma   90.00
#
_symmetry.space_group_name_H-M   'P 1'
#
loop_
_entity.id
_entity.type
_entity.pdbx_description
1 polymer ?
#
loop_
_entity_poly.entity_id
_entity_poly.type
_entity_poly.pdbx_seq_one_letter_code
_entity_poly.pdbx_strand_id
1 'polypeptide(L)'
;MRLVQAAGEDAPEALGGAAFDGVLCHGVVMYLDDPGRLVGALCRLAGPGGVLSIVAKNVEVMAVRHVHEGDWAAALAAFGSDRQVNGLGLDTRGDHVDVLSEMIAGHGVDPVAWYGVRLFTDGWIPDRPATDPEDLVLEVELVASQRDPYRRLSRLFHLVGRRPD
;
A
#
# COMPACT_ATOMS: atom_id res chain seq x y z
N MET A 1 12.49 -10.99 19.55
CA MET A 1 11.31 -10.93 18.67
C MET A 1 10.22 -11.80 19.26
N ARG A 2 8.98 -11.32 19.38
CA ARG A 2 7.80 -12.08 19.81
C ARG A 2 6.89 -12.29 18.61
N LEU A 3 6.46 -13.52 18.35
CA LEU A 3 5.46 -13.86 17.32
C LEU A 3 4.13 -14.14 18.01
N VAL A 4 3.05 -13.60 17.48
CA VAL A 4 1.69 -13.82 17.93
C VAL A 4 0.85 -14.24 16.74
N GLN A 5 0.15 -15.36 16.84
CA GLN A 5 -0.77 -15.83 15.80
C GLN A 5 -2.18 -15.30 16.13
N ALA A 6 -2.67 -14.38 15.29
CA ALA A 6 -4.02 -13.81 15.39
C ALA A 6 -4.44 -13.27 14.02
N ALA A 7 -5.73 -13.02 13.81
CA ALA A 7 -6.18 -12.18 12.73
C ALA A 7 -5.71 -10.73 12.99
N GLY A 8 -5.38 -9.98 11.93
CA GLY A 8 -4.88 -8.62 12.09
C GLY A 8 -5.87 -7.68 12.80
N GLU A 9 -7.16 -7.91 12.61
CA GLU A 9 -8.24 -7.16 13.24
C GLU A 9 -8.31 -7.38 14.76
N ASP A 10 -7.86 -8.55 15.22
CA ASP A 10 -7.85 -8.95 16.64
C ASP A 10 -6.48 -8.69 17.30
N ALA A 11 -5.53 -8.08 16.56
CA ALA A 11 -4.19 -7.82 17.06
C ALA A 11 -4.14 -6.98 18.34
N PRO A 12 -4.97 -5.94 18.55
CA PRO A 12 -4.97 -5.18 19.80
C PRO A 12 -5.26 -6.07 21.01
N GLU A 13 -6.23 -6.94 20.92
CA GLU A 13 -6.63 -7.88 21.98
C GLU A 13 -5.55 -8.96 22.18
N ALA A 14 -5.04 -9.54 21.10
CA ALA A 14 -3.99 -10.55 21.14
C ALA A 14 -2.66 -10.03 21.71
N LEU A 15 -2.42 -8.73 21.62
CA LEU A 15 -1.26 -8.04 22.18
C LEU A 15 -1.52 -7.42 23.56
N GLY A 16 -2.71 -7.64 24.15
CA GLY A 16 -3.05 -7.18 25.48
C GLY A 16 -3.20 -5.66 25.58
N GLY A 17 -3.62 -5.00 24.50
CA GLY A 17 -3.79 -3.54 24.45
C GLY A 17 -2.46 -2.78 24.43
N ALA A 18 -1.34 -3.43 24.04
CA ALA A 18 -0.06 -2.75 23.92
C ALA A 18 -0.10 -1.65 22.86
N ALA A 19 0.61 -0.55 23.12
CA ALA A 19 0.84 0.53 22.16
C ALA A 19 2.28 0.51 21.67
N PHE A 20 2.50 0.92 20.43
CA PHE A 20 3.78 0.86 19.75
C PHE A 20 4.14 2.21 19.13
N ASP A 21 5.45 2.51 19.08
CA ASP A 21 5.98 3.69 18.39
C ASP A 21 5.88 3.56 16.87
N GLY A 22 5.79 2.35 16.34
CA GLY A 22 5.61 2.08 14.91
C GLY A 22 4.76 0.84 14.67
N VAL A 23 3.77 0.99 13.79
CA VAL A 23 2.87 -0.08 13.34
C VAL A 23 2.95 -0.17 11.82
N LEU A 24 3.28 -1.35 11.30
CA LEU A 24 3.48 -1.57 9.88
C LEU A 24 2.49 -2.61 9.33
N CYS A 25 1.85 -2.28 8.21
CA CYS A 25 0.94 -3.16 7.49
C CYS A 25 1.24 -3.06 5.99
N HIS A 26 2.13 -3.91 5.51
CA HIS A 26 2.64 -3.85 4.14
C HIS A 26 2.14 -5.03 3.31
N GLY A 27 1.39 -4.74 2.23
CA GLY A 27 0.90 -5.74 1.30
C GLY A 27 -0.17 -6.68 1.88
N VAL A 28 -0.93 -6.24 2.89
CA VAL A 28 -1.95 -7.06 3.59
C VAL A 28 -3.37 -6.60 3.26
N VAL A 29 -3.65 -5.29 3.30
CA VAL A 29 -5.01 -4.74 3.11
C VAL A 29 -5.65 -5.16 1.80
N MET A 30 -4.85 -5.40 0.77
CA MET A 30 -5.31 -5.83 -0.55
C MET A 30 -5.98 -7.21 -0.58
N TYR A 31 -5.83 -8.03 0.45
CA TYR A 31 -6.44 -9.36 0.56
C TYR A 31 -7.76 -9.37 1.32
N LEU A 32 -8.18 -8.22 1.83
CA LEU A 32 -9.43 -8.08 2.58
C LEU A 32 -10.53 -7.48 1.71
N ASP A 33 -11.75 -7.98 1.85
CA ASP A 33 -12.91 -7.39 1.18
C ASP A 33 -13.24 -6.01 1.78
N ASP A 34 -13.12 -5.89 3.09
CA ASP A 34 -13.26 -4.63 3.83
C ASP A 34 -12.05 -4.45 4.77
N PRO A 35 -11.18 -3.45 4.54
CA PRO A 35 -10.03 -3.18 5.39
C PRO A 35 -10.38 -2.42 6.68
N GLY A 36 -11.59 -1.91 6.82
CA GLY A 36 -11.97 -0.98 7.90
C GLY A 36 -11.65 -1.51 9.30
N ARG A 37 -11.97 -2.78 9.56
CA ARG A 37 -11.67 -3.42 10.85
C ARG A 37 -10.17 -3.52 11.11
N LEU A 38 -9.39 -3.94 10.10
CA LEU A 38 -7.93 -4.03 10.22
C LEU A 38 -7.32 -2.64 10.42
N VAL A 39 -7.68 -1.65 9.60
CA VAL A 39 -7.16 -0.28 9.72
C VAL A 39 -7.47 0.31 11.10
N GLY A 40 -8.70 0.12 11.60
CA GLY A 40 -9.07 0.53 12.95
C GLY A 40 -8.22 -0.15 14.04
N ALA A 41 -7.92 -1.45 13.88
CA ALA A 41 -7.04 -2.19 14.80
C ALA A 41 -5.61 -1.64 14.78
N LEU A 42 -5.05 -1.40 13.58
CA LEU A 42 -3.71 -0.82 13.41
C LEU A 42 -3.62 0.58 14.05
N CYS A 43 -4.63 1.42 13.85
CA CYS A 43 -4.69 2.74 14.48
C CYS A 43 -4.71 2.66 16.01
N ARG A 44 -5.42 1.69 16.59
CA ARG A 44 -5.43 1.48 18.06
C ARG A 44 -4.08 1.02 18.60
N LEU A 45 -3.29 0.29 17.81
CA LEU A 45 -1.95 -0.16 18.19
C LEU A 45 -0.89 0.95 18.14
N ALA A 46 -1.07 1.98 17.33
CA ALA A 46 -0.16 3.13 17.34
C ALA A 46 -0.34 3.92 18.64
N GLY A 47 0.71 4.06 19.43
CA GLY A 47 0.73 4.87 20.65
C GLY A 47 0.75 6.38 20.35
N PRO A 48 0.59 7.25 21.37
CA PRO A 48 0.79 8.69 21.23
C PRO A 48 2.14 9.00 20.55
N GLY A 49 2.17 9.89 19.56
CA GLY A 49 3.35 10.17 18.74
C GLY A 49 3.79 9.06 17.79
N GLY A 50 3.16 7.87 17.86
CA GLY A 50 3.51 6.69 17.06
C GLY A 50 3.18 6.84 15.58
N VAL A 51 3.90 6.09 14.75
CA VAL A 51 3.79 6.09 13.29
C VAL A 51 3.03 4.85 12.81
N LEU A 52 2.05 5.05 11.93
CA LEU A 52 1.39 4.02 11.16
C LEU A 52 1.91 4.04 9.72
N SER A 53 2.31 2.87 9.21
CA SER A 53 2.85 2.68 7.87
C SER A 53 2.05 1.61 7.13
N ILE A 54 1.36 2.00 6.05
CA ILE A 54 0.55 1.10 5.23
C ILE A 54 1.07 1.10 3.80
N VAL A 55 1.38 -0.09 3.25
CA VAL A 55 1.62 -0.25 1.82
C VAL A 55 0.45 -1.02 1.22
N ALA A 56 -0.21 -0.39 0.25
CA ALA A 56 -1.40 -0.92 -0.41
C ALA A 56 -1.28 -0.88 -1.94
N LYS A 57 -2.13 -1.66 -2.61
CA LYS A 57 -2.24 -1.70 -4.06
C LYS A 57 -3.02 -0.48 -4.55
N ASN A 58 -2.48 0.20 -5.56
CA ASN A 58 -3.10 1.38 -6.14
C ASN A 58 -4.17 0.98 -7.18
N VAL A 59 -5.41 1.32 -6.91
CA VAL A 59 -6.53 1.03 -7.82
C VAL A 59 -6.46 1.85 -9.11
N GLU A 60 -5.90 3.05 -9.07
CA GLU A 60 -5.89 3.99 -10.20
C GLU A 60 -5.09 3.48 -11.41
N VAL A 61 -4.19 2.50 -11.20
CA VAL A 61 -3.28 1.99 -12.25
C VAL A 61 -3.47 0.50 -12.57
N MET A 62 -4.57 -0.10 -12.15
CA MET A 62 -4.78 -1.55 -12.31
C MET A 62 -4.82 -2.00 -13.78
N ALA A 63 -5.29 -1.16 -14.68
CA ALA A 63 -5.31 -1.43 -16.12
C ALA A 63 -3.91 -1.56 -16.74
N VAL A 64 -2.91 -0.88 -16.15
CA VAL A 64 -1.56 -0.74 -16.75
C VAL A 64 -0.89 -2.09 -16.97
N ARG A 65 -0.97 -2.99 -15.99
CA ARG A 65 -0.39 -4.33 -16.13
C ARG A 65 -0.95 -5.07 -17.34
N HIS A 66 -2.26 -5.06 -17.53
CA HIS A 66 -2.94 -5.74 -18.63
C HIS A 66 -2.53 -5.15 -19.99
N VAL A 67 -2.32 -3.82 -20.04
CA VAL A 67 -1.79 -3.16 -21.26
C VAL A 67 -0.39 -3.68 -21.58
N HIS A 68 0.48 -3.83 -20.60
CA HIS A 68 1.83 -4.38 -20.79
C HIS A 68 1.82 -5.85 -21.24
N GLU A 69 0.85 -6.63 -20.75
CA GLU A 69 0.65 -8.02 -21.14
C GLU A 69 -0.06 -8.16 -22.51
N GLY A 70 -0.49 -7.04 -23.13
CA GLY A 70 -1.23 -7.04 -24.39
C GLY A 70 -2.69 -7.48 -24.26
N ASP A 71 -3.20 -7.65 -23.05
CA ASP A 71 -4.59 -8.02 -22.77
C ASP A 71 -5.48 -6.77 -22.67
N TRP A 72 -5.86 -6.26 -23.82
CA TRP A 72 -6.67 -5.04 -23.94
C TRP A 72 -8.08 -5.20 -23.38
N ALA A 73 -8.65 -6.42 -23.44
CA ALA A 73 -9.98 -6.67 -22.88
C ALA A 73 -9.95 -6.60 -21.35
N ALA A 74 -8.97 -7.25 -20.71
CA ALA A 74 -8.77 -7.15 -19.28
C ALA A 74 -8.41 -5.73 -18.84
N ALA A 75 -7.60 -5.00 -19.63
CA ALA A 75 -7.29 -3.60 -19.35
C ALA A 75 -8.55 -2.72 -19.33
N LEU A 76 -9.44 -2.90 -20.30
CA LEU A 76 -10.71 -2.17 -20.35
C LEU A 76 -11.61 -2.51 -19.16
N ALA A 77 -11.69 -3.78 -18.79
CA ALA A 77 -12.48 -4.23 -17.64
C ALA A 77 -11.93 -3.65 -16.30
N ALA A 78 -10.61 -3.50 -16.19
CA ALA A 78 -9.96 -2.98 -14.99
C ALA A 78 -10.31 -1.54 -14.65
N PHE A 79 -10.77 -0.72 -15.61
CA PHE A 79 -11.25 0.64 -15.32
C PHE A 79 -12.57 0.66 -14.53
N GLY A 80 -13.33 -0.44 -14.54
CA GLY A 80 -14.60 -0.56 -13.81
C GLY A 80 -14.51 -1.48 -12.59
N SER A 81 -13.31 -1.88 -12.18
CA SER A 81 -13.10 -2.84 -11.08
C SER A 81 -12.01 -2.36 -10.13
N ASP A 82 -12.22 -2.58 -8.84
CA ASP A 82 -11.19 -2.43 -7.81
C ASP A 82 -10.47 -3.77 -7.50
N ARG A 83 -10.78 -4.85 -8.25
CA ARG A 83 -10.26 -6.20 -8.00
C ARG A 83 -9.47 -6.74 -9.19
N GLN A 84 -8.44 -7.50 -8.87
CA GLN A 84 -7.57 -8.14 -9.86
C GLN A 84 -6.91 -9.38 -9.29
N VAL A 85 -6.86 -10.45 -10.07
CA VAL A 85 -6.09 -11.66 -9.72
C VAL A 85 -4.60 -11.35 -9.86
N ASN A 86 -3.83 -11.63 -8.80
CA ASN A 86 -2.39 -11.44 -8.80
C ASN A 86 -1.63 -12.62 -9.42
N GLY A 87 -0.31 -12.53 -9.53
CA GLY A 87 0.55 -13.58 -10.09
C GLY A 87 0.54 -14.91 -9.32
N LEU A 88 -0.05 -14.96 -8.12
CA LEU A 88 -0.24 -16.18 -7.32
C LEU A 88 -1.63 -16.79 -7.49
N GLY A 89 -2.46 -16.24 -8.39
CA GLY A 89 -3.84 -16.67 -8.59
C GLY A 89 -4.81 -16.23 -7.49
N LEU A 90 -4.40 -15.28 -6.64
CA LEU A 90 -5.23 -14.75 -5.56
C LEU A 90 -5.92 -13.47 -6.02
N ASP A 91 -7.22 -13.36 -5.70
CA ASP A 91 -7.95 -12.12 -5.89
C ASP A 91 -7.47 -11.06 -4.91
N THR A 92 -7.20 -9.85 -5.41
CA THR A 92 -6.68 -8.74 -4.61
C THR A 92 -7.42 -7.46 -4.96
N ARG A 93 -7.70 -6.66 -3.94
CA ARG A 93 -8.33 -5.36 -4.09
C ARG A 93 -7.27 -4.25 -4.22
N GLY A 94 -7.58 -3.23 -5.02
CA GLY A 94 -6.88 -1.96 -5.03
C GLY A 94 -7.58 -0.94 -4.14
N ASP A 95 -6.82 -0.03 -3.58
CA ASP A 95 -7.32 1.05 -2.73
C ASP A 95 -7.01 2.42 -3.36
N HIS A 96 -7.84 3.42 -3.07
CA HIS A 96 -7.51 4.81 -3.26
C HIS A 96 -6.75 5.34 -2.04
N VAL A 97 -5.64 6.06 -2.26
CA VAL A 97 -4.85 6.63 -1.17
C VAL A 97 -5.68 7.59 -0.31
N ASP A 98 -6.55 8.37 -0.95
CA ASP A 98 -7.39 9.35 -0.26
C ASP A 98 -8.41 8.65 0.67
N VAL A 99 -9.02 7.53 0.23
CA VAL A 99 -9.95 6.74 1.05
C VAL A 99 -9.26 6.13 2.27
N LEU A 100 -8.07 5.54 2.10
CA LEU A 100 -7.32 5.02 3.24
C LEU A 100 -6.83 6.14 4.18
N SER A 101 -6.50 7.31 3.63
CA SER A 101 -6.13 8.49 4.43
C SER A 101 -7.30 8.97 5.30
N GLU A 102 -8.49 9.08 4.73
CA GLU A 102 -9.72 9.42 5.47
C GLU A 102 -10.04 8.37 6.53
N MET A 103 -9.81 7.09 6.21
CA MET A 103 -10.05 5.99 7.15
C MET A 103 -9.14 6.06 8.38
N ILE A 104 -7.82 6.27 8.20
CA ILE A 104 -6.91 6.42 9.36
C ILE A 104 -7.21 7.69 10.15
N ALA A 105 -7.56 8.79 9.47
CA ALA A 105 -7.95 10.04 10.12
C ALA A 105 -9.20 9.86 10.98
N GLY A 106 -10.19 9.12 10.51
CA GLY A 106 -11.41 8.76 11.26
C GLY A 106 -11.13 7.93 12.52
N HIS A 107 -9.95 7.30 12.61
CA HIS A 107 -9.47 6.57 13.79
C HIS A 107 -8.43 7.34 14.61
N GLY A 108 -8.28 8.65 14.38
CA GLY A 108 -7.40 9.53 15.17
C GLY A 108 -5.91 9.37 14.86
N VAL A 109 -5.58 8.98 13.62
CA VAL A 109 -4.21 8.97 13.10
C VAL A 109 -4.12 9.92 11.92
N ASP A 110 -3.36 11.00 12.04
CA ASP A 110 -3.24 12.02 11.01
C ASP A 110 -2.42 11.49 9.82
N PRO A 111 -2.94 11.49 8.58
CA PRO A 111 -2.14 11.21 7.41
C PRO A 111 -1.12 12.32 7.18
N VAL A 112 0.18 11.99 7.22
CA VAL A 112 1.26 12.99 7.13
C VAL A 112 1.97 12.99 5.79
N ALA A 113 2.03 11.84 5.10
CA ALA A 113 2.64 11.73 3.79
C ALA A 113 2.18 10.46 3.07
N TRP A 114 2.32 10.44 1.74
CA TRP A 114 2.27 9.22 0.97
C TRP A 114 3.25 9.26 -0.20
N TYR A 115 3.69 8.07 -0.62
CA TYR A 115 4.70 7.87 -1.63
C TYR A 115 4.24 6.83 -2.63
N GLY A 116 4.59 7.00 -3.91
CA GLY A 116 4.53 5.92 -4.88
C GLY A 116 5.61 4.89 -4.59
N VAL A 117 5.35 3.61 -4.85
CA VAL A 117 6.30 2.53 -4.59
C VAL A 117 6.57 1.77 -5.88
N ARG A 118 7.85 1.68 -6.26
CA ARG A 118 8.33 0.91 -7.40
C ARG A 118 7.67 1.31 -8.73
N LEU A 119 7.70 2.60 -9.07
CA LEU A 119 7.10 3.09 -10.31
C LEU A 119 7.77 2.47 -11.55
N PHE A 120 9.08 2.56 -11.63
CA PHE A 120 9.83 2.12 -12.82
C PHE A 120 10.39 0.70 -12.70
N THR A 121 10.49 0.17 -11.47
CA THR A 121 11.12 -1.13 -11.19
C THR A 121 10.13 -2.27 -11.02
N ASP A 122 8.82 -2.03 -11.07
CA ASP A 122 7.79 -3.06 -10.91
C ASP A 122 7.18 -3.52 -12.24
N GLY A 123 8.05 -3.77 -13.23
CA GLY A 123 7.64 -4.36 -14.51
C GLY A 123 7.13 -3.38 -15.56
N TRP A 124 7.29 -2.07 -15.35
CA TRP A 124 6.97 -1.05 -16.36
C TRP A 124 7.97 -1.03 -17.51
N ILE A 125 9.22 -1.43 -17.25
CA ILE A 125 10.27 -1.58 -18.24
C ILE A 125 10.62 -3.07 -18.30
N PRO A 126 10.07 -3.81 -19.28
CA PRO A 126 10.51 -5.18 -19.52
C PRO A 126 12.00 -5.18 -19.88
N ASP A 127 12.70 -6.21 -19.48
CA ASP A 127 14.09 -6.46 -19.84
C ASP A 127 15.11 -5.36 -19.44
N ARG A 128 14.88 -4.73 -18.28
CA ARG A 128 15.86 -3.79 -17.72
C ARG A 128 17.24 -4.46 -17.62
N PRO A 129 18.30 -3.83 -18.18
CA PRO A 129 19.64 -4.39 -18.08
C PRO A 129 20.08 -4.60 -16.62
N ALA A 130 20.65 -5.76 -16.31
CA ALA A 130 21.23 -6.03 -14.98
C ALA A 130 22.44 -5.12 -14.65
N THR A 131 22.91 -4.37 -15.64
CA THR A 131 24.06 -3.43 -15.55
C THR A 131 23.65 -2.01 -15.20
N ASP A 132 22.35 -1.75 -14.98
CA ASP A 132 21.91 -0.41 -14.55
C ASP A 132 22.56 -0.04 -13.22
N PRO A 133 23.03 1.22 -13.07
CA PRO A 133 23.62 1.66 -11.81
C PRO A 133 22.53 1.73 -10.73
N GLU A 134 22.60 0.82 -9.75
CA GLU A 134 21.58 0.68 -8.70
C GLU A 134 21.31 1.99 -7.94
N ASP A 135 22.36 2.75 -7.64
CA ASP A 135 22.23 4.03 -6.91
C ASP A 135 21.38 5.05 -7.68
N LEU A 136 21.59 5.16 -9.01
CA LEU A 136 20.78 6.06 -9.84
C LEU A 136 19.34 5.56 -9.99
N VAL A 137 19.13 4.27 -10.06
CA VAL A 137 17.77 3.69 -10.10
C VAL A 137 17.03 4.00 -8.82
N LEU A 138 17.66 3.82 -7.67
CA LEU A 138 17.08 4.16 -6.37
C LEU A 138 16.80 5.66 -6.24
N GLU A 139 17.72 6.52 -6.71
CA GLU A 139 17.52 7.98 -6.69
C GLU A 139 16.32 8.39 -7.55
N VAL A 140 16.20 7.85 -8.76
CA VAL A 140 15.07 8.12 -9.66
C VAL A 140 13.75 7.65 -9.03
N GLU A 141 13.70 6.43 -8.47
CA GLU A 141 12.51 5.92 -7.78
C GLU A 141 12.14 6.81 -6.59
N LEU A 142 13.13 7.23 -5.78
CA LEU A 142 12.89 8.09 -4.62
C LEU A 142 12.34 9.46 -5.03
N VAL A 143 12.87 10.07 -6.09
CA VAL A 143 12.37 11.34 -6.61
C VAL A 143 10.96 11.18 -7.17
N ALA A 144 10.70 10.13 -7.95
CA ALA A 144 9.39 9.85 -8.54
C ALA A 144 8.33 9.54 -7.47
N SER A 145 8.73 8.84 -6.40
CA SER A 145 7.83 8.45 -5.31
C SER A 145 7.13 9.61 -4.61
N GLN A 146 7.69 10.82 -4.71
CA GLN A 146 7.22 12.03 -4.02
C GLN A 146 6.57 13.06 -4.94
N ARG A 147 6.60 12.85 -6.25
CA ARG A 147 6.17 13.85 -7.23
C ARG A 147 4.94 13.41 -8.02
N ASP A 148 3.92 14.27 -8.09
CA ASP A 148 2.83 14.10 -9.05
C ASP A 148 3.31 14.48 -10.47
N PRO A 149 2.86 13.77 -11.51
CA PRO A 149 1.93 12.64 -11.46
C PRO A 149 2.59 11.28 -11.18
N TYR A 150 3.92 11.22 -11.09
CA TYR A 150 4.68 9.96 -11.01
C TYR A 150 4.21 9.04 -9.87
N ARG A 151 4.09 9.56 -8.65
CA ARG A 151 3.67 8.75 -7.50
C ARG A 151 2.28 8.14 -7.68
N ARG A 152 1.37 8.81 -8.41
CA ARG A 152 0.01 8.29 -8.72
C ARG A 152 0.04 7.15 -9.72
N LEU A 153 1.09 7.05 -10.53
CA LEU A 153 1.26 6.00 -11.51
C LEU A 153 1.93 4.74 -10.93
N SER A 154 2.37 4.77 -9.70
CA SER A 154 2.99 3.62 -9.04
C SER A 154 1.96 2.54 -8.73
N ARG A 155 2.35 1.28 -8.91
CA ARG A 155 1.48 0.12 -8.68
C ARG A 155 1.05 -0.05 -7.22
N LEU A 156 1.93 0.35 -6.31
CA LEU A 156 1.66 0.40 -4.89
C LEU A 156 1.84 1.82 -4.40
N PHE A 157 1.18 2.15 -3.30
CA PHE A 157 1.47 3.36 -2.56
C PHE A 157 1.78 3.03 -1.10
N HIS A 158 2.59 3.89 -0.48
CA HIS A 158 2.96 3.84 0.92
C HIS A 158 2.35 5.05 1.63
N LEU A 159 1.34 4.81 2.44
CA LEU A 159 0.69 5.82 3.28
C LEU A 159 1.34 5.82 4.66
N VAL A 160 1.71 6.99 5.14
CA VAL A 160 2.27 7.22 6.47
C VAL A 160 1.32 8.10 7.27
N GLY A 161 0.90 7.62 8.42
CA GLY A 161 0.12 8.36 9.40
C GLY A 161 0.89 8.54 10.71
N ARG A 162 0.52 9.55 11.49
CA ARG A 162 1.06 9.78 12.83
C ARG A 162 -0.08 9.98 13.82
N ARG A 163 -0.04 9.27 14.93
CA ARG A 163 -0.97 9.51 16.02
C ARG A 163 -0.54 10.77 16.77
N PRO A 164 -1.42 11.73 17.04
CA PRO A 164 -1.15 12.86 17.93
C PRO A 164 -0.69 12.41 19.32
N ASP A 165 0.07 13.28 20.00
CA ASP A 165 0.53 13.05 21.37
C ASP A 165 -0.62 13.03 22.38
#